data_6c290e5a09081248b37d55cefcdf8c49
#
_entry.id   6c290e5a09081248b37d55cefcdf8c49
#
_cell.length_a   1.000
_cell.length_b   1.000
_cell.length_c   1.000
_cell.angle_alpha   90.00
_cell.angle_beta   90.00
_cell.angle_gamma   90.00
#
_symmetry.space_group_name_H-M   'P 1'
#
loop_
_entity.id
_entity.type
_entity.pdbx_description
1 polymer ?
#
loop_
_entity_poly.entity_id
_entity_poly.type
_entity_poly.pdbx_seq_one_letter_code
_entity_poly.pdbx_strand_id
1 'polypeptide(L)'
;MNFLGIYFKNPEYFHFFWLVPLLALFLWWASRRRVRLLERFGRLHLMKGLASPAIAGMSFARRALVLAGVVFLIFAAARPQYGKQPVILKREGRDIVFLLDTSISMLAEDIKPNRLTRARFEITSLLDRLEGDRVALVPFAGDANVLCPLTTDYNALGLFLGGVDTDIISLPGTNISRALKVGAEVFDRKQAKYKVMVLITDGEELEGDALEMAGSLKEQGIRLYAIGIGTAEGVPIPLRAESGGTEHKRDAGNQVVISRLGETLMMELARTGGGEYYRAGSEAIELERIFEDIKKLEKRELEARDFTLYHDRYQWPLAVALVLLLVESLLWDAVKPEQRTGSETA
;
A
#
# COMPACT_ATOMS: atom_id res chain seq x y z
N MET A 1 20.16 12.56 6.81
CA MET A 1 20.97 13.05 7.93
C MET A 1 20.04 13.75 8.92
N ASN A 2 20.06 13.35 10.21
CA ASN A 2 19.18 13.92 11.23
C ASN A 2 19.99 14.88 12.11
N PHE A 3 19.62 16.14 12.16
CA PHE A 3 20.25 17.14 13.00
C PHE A 3 19.16 17.91 13.76
N LEU A 4 19.12 17.80 15.08
CA LEU A 4 18.09 18.45 15.95
C LEU A 4 16.63 18.10 15.56
N GLY A 5 16.34 16.91 15.08
CA GLY A 5 15.00 16.51 14.68
C GLY A 5 14.57 17.00 13.28
N ILE A 6 15.48 17.64 12.52
CA ILE A 6 15.27 18.05 11.14
C ILE A 6 15.97 17.02 10.23
N TYR A 7 15.22 16.46 9.30
CA TYR A 7 15.72 15.58 8.25
C TYR A 7 16.07 16.40 7.01
N PHE A 8 17.18 16.08 6.35
CA PHE A 8 17.56 16.70 5.09
C PHE A 8 17.42 15.66 3.98
N LYS A 9 16.59 15.99 2.97
CA LYS A 9 16.34 15.08 1.84
C LYS A 9 17.60 14.90 0.99
N ASN A 10 18.34 15.98 0.76
CA ASN A 10 19.51 16.00 -0.10
C ASN A 10 20.74 16.52 0.70
N PRO A 11 21.32 15.72 1.61
CA PRO A 11 22.45 16.16 2.44
C PRO A 11 23.74 16.45 1.64
N GLU A 12 23.83 15.94 0.43
CA GLU A 12 24.93 16.18 -0.51
C GLU A 12 25.13 17.66 -0.84
N TYR A 13 24.09 18.48 -0.81
CA TYR A 13 24.21 19.92 -1.05
C TYR A 13 25.01 20.66 0.03
N PHE A 14 25.26 20.07 1.18
CA PHE A 14 26.15 20.65 2.17
C PHE A 14 27.60 20.75 1.71
N HIS A 15 28.03 19.99 0.71
CA HIS A 15 29.36 20.18 0.10
C HIS A 15 29.53 21.58 -0.51
N PHE A 16 28.44 22.25 -0.91
CA PHE A 16 28.49 23.63 -1.38
C PHE A 16 28.81 24.65 -0.30
N PHE A 17 28.87 24.27 0.99
CA PHE A 17 29.39 25.16 2.02
C PHE A 17 30.83 25.58 1.77
N TRP A 18 31.65 24.77 1.06
CA TRP A 18 32.99 25.17 0.65
C TRP A 18 32.99 26.36 -0.33
N LEU A 19 31.90 26.64 -0.97
CA LEU A 19 31.76 27.80 -1.86
C LEU A 19 31.67 29.11 -1.06
N VAL A 20 31.22 29.06 0.19
CA VAL A 20 31.11 30.25 1.06
C VAL A 20 32.47 30.86 1.40
N PRO A 21 33.47 30.13 1.92
CA PRO A 21 34.80 30.70 2.19
C PRO A 21 35.52 31.11 0.89
N LEU A 22 35.30 30.38 -0.19
CA LEU A 22 35.86 30.74 -1.51
C LEU A 22 35.28 32.06 -2.02
N LEU A 23 33.98 32.26 -1.90
CA LEU A 23 33.28 33.51 -2.23
C LEU A 23 33.73 34.64 -1.30
N ALA A 24 33.85 34.40 -0.02
CA ALA A 24 34.37 35.38 0.96
C ALA A 24 35.78 35.84 0.59
N LEU A 25 36.67 34.90 0.26
CA LEU A 25 38.04 35.19 -0.19
C LEU A 25 38.05 36.00 -1.48
N PHE A 26 37.20 35.62 -2.45
CA PHE A 26 37.03 36.35 -3.71
C PHE A 26 36.57 37.82 -3.47
N LEU A 27 35.52 38.00 -2.66
CA LEU A 27 35.00 39.34 -2.32
C LEU A 27 36.06 40.19 -1.56
N TRP A 28 36.82 39.56 -0.71
CA TRP A 28 37.95 40.23 -0.02
C TRP A 28 39.05 40.63 -1.00
N TRP A 29 39.50 39.71 -1.86
CA TRP A 29 40.48 39.99 -2.91
C TRP A 29 40.01 41.08 -3.87
N ALA A 30 38.79 41.00 -4.35
CA ALA A 30 38.19 42.00 -5.23
C ALA A 30 38.16 43.38 -4.59
N SER A 31 37.83 43.45 -3.28
CA SER A 31 37.87 44.71 -2.53
C SER A 31 39.25 45.31 -2.41
N ARG A 32 40.25 44.48 -2.09
CA ARG A 32 41.66 44.92 -2.02
C ARG A 32 42.19 45.36 -3.40
N ARG A 33 41.82 44.65 -4.46
CA ARG A 33 42.16 45.03 -5.83
C ARG A 33 41.56 46.38 -6.21
N ARG A 34 40.28 46.60 -5.84
CA ARG A 34 39.61 47.88 -6.10
C ARG A 34 40.30 49.05 -5.35
N VAL A 35 40.67 48.88 -4.12
CA VAL A 35 41.41 49.90 -3.35
C VAL A 35 42.75 50.18 -4.03
N ARG A 36 43.53 49.19 -4.40
CA ARG A 36 44.83 49.34 -5.09
C ARG A 36 44.72 50.04 -6.44
N LEU A 37 43.63 49.80 -7.19
CA LEU A 37 43.38 50.49 -8.46
C LEU A 37 43.04 51.97 -8.22
N LEU A 38 42.26 52.27 -7.19
CA LEU A 38 41.96 53.67 -6.82
C LEU A 38 43.20 54.41 -6.38
N GLU A 39 44.15 53.75 -5.69
CA GLU A 39 45.46 54.31 -5.31
C GLU A 39 46.31 54.72 -6.50
N ARG A 40 46.17 54.10 -7.66
CA ARG A 40 46.87 54.43 -8.87
C ARG A 40 46.28 55.65 -9.61
N PHE A 41 45.01 55.99 -9.37
CA PHE A 41 44.34 57.10 -10.04
C PHE A 41 44.37 58.44 -9.32
N GLY A 42 44.85 58.50 -8.04
CA GLY A 42 44.90 59.75 -7.31
C GLY A 42 45.38 59.63 -5.86
N ARG A 43 45.74 60.76 -5.24
CA ARG A 43 46.14 60.79 -3.83
C ARG A 43 44.96 60.42 -2.91
N LEU A 44 45.00 59.26 -2.30
CA LEU A 44 44.00 58.68 -1.40
C LEU A 44 43.51 59.62 -0.30
N HIS A 45 44.38 60.57 0.11
CA HIS A 45 44.08 61.51 1.19
C HIS A 45 42.95 62.51 0.77
N LEU A 46 42.84 62.89 -0.45
CA LEU A 46 41.80 63.78 -0.95
C LEU A 46 40.47 63.00 -1.18
N MET A 47 40.54 61.70 -1.54
CA MET A 47 39.36 60.85 -1.78
C MET A 47 38.77 60.30 -0.47
N LYS A 48 39.59 60.10 0.62
CA LYS A 48 39.07 59.70 1.94
C LYS A 48 38.19 60.77 2.61
N GLY A 49 38.41 62.04 2.29
CA GLY A 49 37.54 63.13 2.76
C GLY A 49 36.17 63.18 2.06
N LEU A 50 36.04 62.61 0.85
CA LEU A 50 34.79 62.50 0.10
C LEU A 50 34.06 61.18 0.34
N ALA A 51 34.77 60.12 0.80
CA ALA A 51 34.17 58.84 1.14
C ALA A 51 33.76 58.80 2.61
N SER A 52 32.47 59.10 2.88
CA SER A 52 31.91 58.98 4.23
C SER A 52 32.17 57.59 4.83
N PRO A 53 32.53 57.49 6.15
CA PRO A 53 32.69 56.22 6.86
C PRO A 53 31.49 55.30 6.72
N ALA A 54 30.32 55.86 6.51
CA ALA A 54 29.08 55.15 6.21
C ALA A 54 29.20 54.26 4.96
N ILE A 55 29.95 54.70 3.91
CA ILE A 55 30.13 53.89 2.66
C ILE A 55 31.01 52.66 2.89
N ALA A 56 31.99 52.74 3.78
CA ALA A 56 32.83 51.60 4.13
C ALA A 56 32.08 50.55 4.95
N GLY A 57 31.29 50.95 5.94
CA GLY A 57 30.38 50.07 6.70
C GLY A 57 29.34 49.42 5.84
N MET A 58 28.73 50.20 4.95
CA MET A 58 27.71 49.72 3.99
C MET A 58 28.27 48.65 3.03
N SER A 59 29.53 48.79 2.61
CA SER A 59 30.20 47.77 1.77
C SER A 59 30.47 46.45 2.49
N PHE A 60 30.70 46.49 3.80
CA PHE A 60 30.83 45.31 4.63
C PHE A 60 29.49 44.59 4.85
N ALA A 61 28.45 45.34 5.23
CA ALA A 61 27.12 44.83 5.45
C ALA A 61 26.55 44.14 4.19
N ARG A 62 26.76 44.72 3.00
CA ARG A 62 26.37 44.11 1.73
C ARG A 62 27.03 42.77 1.48
N ARG A 63 28.37 42.65 1.71
CA ARG A 63 29.06 41.37 1.52
C ARG A 63 28.57 40.33 2.51
N ALA A 64 28.30 40.73 3.76
CA ALA A 64 27.71 39.85 4.75
C ALA A 64 26.33 39.35 4.34
N LEU A 65 25.50 40.23 3.76
CA LEU A 65 24.17 39.87 3.23
C LEU A 65 24.26 38.86 2.09
N VAL A 66 25.18 39.04 1.13
CA VAL A 66 25.41 38.08 0.04
C VAL A 66 25.83 36.72 0.58
N LEU A 67 26.83 36.71 1.49
CA LEU A 67 27.30 35.45 2.08
C LEU A 67 26.20 34.75 2.87
N ALA A 68 25.43 35.50 3.67
CA ALA A 68 24.28 34.95 4.39
C ALA A 68 23.21 34.42 3.43
N GLY A 69 22.90 35.14 2.36
CA GLY A 69 21.99 34.69 1.31
C GLY A 69 22.41 33.37 0.67
N VAL A 70 23.70 33.23 0.35
CA VAL A 70 24.25 31.96 -0.20
C VAL A 70 24.14 30.82 0.81
N VAL A 71 24.41 31.06 2.09
CA VAL A 71 24.25 30.06 3.15
C VAL A 71 22.79 29.57 3.21
N PHE A 72 21.83 30.49 3.23
CA PHE A 72 20.41 30.12 3.25
C PHE A 72 19.94 29.43 1.96
N LEU A 73 20.52 29.76 0.80
CA LEU A 73 20.27 29.05 -0.46
C LEU A 73 20.76 27.59 -0.38
N ILE A 74 21.94 27.34 0.22
CA ILE A 74 22.46 25.98 0.43
C ILE A 74 21.52 25.20 1.35
N PHE A 75 21.05 25.81 2.44
CA PHE A 75 20.06 25.19 3.32
C PHE A 75 18.74 24.87 2.59
N ALA A 76 18.26 25.78 1.73
CA ALA A 76 17.07 25.55 0.93
C ALA A 76 17.26 24.38 -0.05
N ALA A 77 18.42 24.30 -0.70
CA ALA A 77 18.78 23.21 -1.63
C ALA A 77 18.89 21.85 -0.91
N ALA A 78 19.38 21.83 0.33
CA ALA A 78 19.43 20.62 1.16
C ALA A 78 18.04 20.09 1.54
N ARG A 79 16.95 20.84 1.30
CA ARG A 79 15.54 20.49 1.56
C ARG A 79 15.30 20.03 2.98
N PRO A 80 15.32 20.94 3.98
CA PRO A 80 14.96 20.59 5.34
C PRO A 80 13.51 20.10 5.40
N GLN A 81 13.32 18.97 6.07
CA GLN A 81 12.03 18.31 6.26
C GLN A 81 11.71 18.27 7.75
N TYR A 82 10.54 18.73 8.11
CA TYR A 82 10.06 18.76 9.49
C TYR A 82 8.56 18.50 9.56
N GLY A 83 8.14 17.67 10.55
CA GLY A 83 6.75 17.30 10.75
C GLY A 83 6.37 16.03 9.97
N LYS A 84 5.63 15.15 10.61
CA LYS A 84 5.08 13.93 10.00
C LYS A 84 3.86 14.30 9.15
N GLN A 85 3.85 13.89 7.89
CA GLN A 85 2.62 13.92 7.09
C GLN A 85 1.80 12.67 7.43
N PRO A 86 0.51 12.82 7.81
CA PRO A 86 -0.39 11.68 7.76
C PRO A 86 -0.53 11.25 6.29
N VAL A 87 0.08 10.12 5.95
CA VAL A 87 -0.14 9.50 4.64
C VAL A 87 -1.54 8.93 4.70
N ILE A 88 -2.48 9.50 3.97
CA ILE A 88 -3.72 8.83 3.63
C ILE A 88 -3.30 7.74 2.63
N LEU A 89 -2.94 6.56 3.16
CA LEU A 89 -2.74 5.39 2.34
C LEU A 89 -4.08 5.12 1.65
N LYS A 90 -4.13 5.36 0.34
CA LYS A 90 -5.23 4.91 -0.48
C LYS A 90 -5.34 3.42 -0.21
N ARG A 91 -6.44 2.97 0.40
CA ARG A 91 -6.72 1.55 0.61
C ARG A 91 -6.62 0.88 -0.76
N GLU A 92 -5.56 0.12 -0.98
CA GLU A 92 -5.51 -0.79 -2.11
C GLU A 92 -6.42 -1.95 -1.71
N GLY A 93 -7.52 -2.12 -2.42
CA GLY A 93 -8.45 -3.21 -2.19
C GLY A 93 -7.74 -4.56 -2.29
N ARG A 94 -8.22 -5.53 -1.55
CA ARG A 94 -7.76 -6.92 -1.59
C ARG A 94 -8.46 -7.66 -2.70
N ASP A 95 -7.80 -8.68 -3.24
CA ASP A 95 -8.44 -9.65 -4.13
C ASP A 95 -8.78 -10.89 -3.30
N ILE A 96 -10.05 -11.24 -3.25
CA ILE A 96 -10.57 -12.39 -2.50
C ILE A 96 -11.24 -13.35 -3.49
N VAL A 97 -10.73 -14.57 -3.59
CA VAL A 97 -11.32 -15.63 -4.42
C VAL A 97 -11.96 -16.67 -3.51
N PHE A 98 -13.27 -16.83 -3.63
CA PHE A 98 -14.02 -17.89 -2.96
C PHE A 98 -14.03 -19.15 -3.83
N LEU A 99 -13.51 -20.23 -3.30
CA LEU A 99 -13.64 -21.59 -3.84
C LEU A 99 -14.76 -22.28 -3.06
N LEU A 100 -15.89 -22.50 -3.72
CA LEU A 100 -17.06 -23.07 -3.08
C LEU A 100 -17.29 -24.50 -3.57
N ASP A 101 -17.17 -25.44 -2.67
CA ASP A 101 -17.50 -26.83 -2.94
C ASP A 101 -19.00 -27.01 -3.25
N THR A 102 -19.28 -27.62 -4.38
CA THR A 102 -20.62 -27.94 -4.85
C THR A 102 -20.81 -29.45 -5.04
N SER A 103 -19.94 -30.26 -4.47
CA SER A 103 -20.09 -31.72 -4.49
C SER A 103 -21.37 -32.16 -3.76
N ILE A 104 -21.84 -33.36 -4.07
CA ILE A 104 -23.10 -33.90 -3.52
C ILE A 104 -23.05 -34.01 -1.98
N SER A 105 -21.87 -34.21 -1.39
CA SER A 105 -21.70 -34.22 0.08
C SER A 105 -22.11 -32.90 0.76
N MET A 106 -22.07 -31.79 0.03
CA MET A 106 -22.54 -30.50 0.50
C MET A 106 -24.05 -30.37 0.67
N LEU A 107 -24.82 -31.37 0.25
CA LEU A 107 -26.25 -31.50 0.57
C LEU A 107 -26.50 -32.04 1.98
N ALA A 108 -25.47 -32.54 2.67
CA ALA A 108 -25.57 -33.06 4.02
C ALA A 108 -26.19 -32.01 4.98
N GLU A 109 -27.05 -32.48 5.91
CA GLU A 109 -27.87 -31.64 6.78
C GLU A 109 -27.41 -31.65 8.25
N ASP A 110 -26.17 -31.97 8.50
CA ASP A 110 -25.55 -31.83 9.84
C ASP A 110 -25.41 -30.36 10.25
N ILE A 111 -25.32 -29.46 9.29
CA ILE A 111 -25.43 -28.01 9.46
C ILE A 111 -26.67 -27.53 8.69
N LYS A 112 -27.60 -26.90 9.41
CA LYS A 112 -28.90 -26.53 8.83
C LYS A 112 -28.80 -25.24 7.97
N PRO A 113 -29.55 -25.14 6.84
CA PRO A 113 -30.44 -26.17 6.29
C PRO A 113 -29.68 -27.34 5.61
N ASN A 114 -28.55 -27.08 4.97
CA ASN A 114 -27.52 -27.99 4.51
C ASN A 114 -26.18 -27.22 4.40
N ARG A 115 -25.08 -27.95 4.19
CA ARG A 115 -23.71 -27.35 4.13
C ARG A 115 -23.61 -26.29 3.05
N LEU A 116 -24.07 -26.55 1.80
CA LEU A 116 -23.99 -25.63 0.67
C LEU A 116 -24.79 -24.34 0.92
N THR A 117 -26.01 -24.47 1.42
CA THR A 117 -26.83 -23.30 1.74
C THR A 117 -26.21 -22.47 2.85
N ARG A 118 -25.62 -23.13 3.85
CA ARG A 118 -24.89 -22.43 4.91
C ARG A 118 -23.66 -21.69 4.37
N ALA A 119 -22.85 -22.33 3.51
CA ALA A 119 -21.71 -21.71 2.86
C ALA A 119 -22.10 -20.45 2.08
N ARG A 120 -23.19 -20.52 1.31
CA ARG A 120 -23.73 -19.39 0.55
C ARG A 120 -24.14 -18.24 1.47
N PHE A 121 -24.80 -18.56 2.59
CA PHE A 121 -25.20 -17.54 3.57
C PHE A 121 -23.98 -16.83 4.20
N GLU A 122 -22.96 -17.59 4.56
CA GLU A 122 -21.72 -17.03 5.13
C GLU A 122 -21.00 -16.10 4.14
N ILE A 123 -20.88 -16.51 2.87
CA ILE A 123 -20.29 -15.65 1.83
C ILE A 123 -21.12 -14.37 1.67
N THR A 124 -22.45 -14.47 1.59
CA THR A 124 -23.34 -13.30 1.47
C THR A 124 -23.15 -12.33 2.63
N SER A 125 -23.12 -12.85 3.88
CA SER A 125 -22.92 -12.04 5.07
C SER A 125 -21.56 -11.30 5.05
N LEU A 126 -20.55 -11.90 4.46
CA LEU A 126 -19.25 -11.24 4.30
C LEU A 126 -19.30 -10.15 3.24
N LEU A 127 -19.97 -10.39 2.09
CA LEU A 127 -20.09 -9.41 1.01
C LEU A 127 -20.68 -8.08 1.51
N ASP A 128 -21.65 -8.14 2.43
CA ASP A 128 -22.30 -6.96 3.03
C ASP A 128 -21.34 -6.08 3.84
N ARG A 129 -20.16 -6.60 4.21
CA ARG A 129 -19.17 -5.94 5.07
C ARG A 129 -17.90 -5.51 4.33
N LEU A 130 -17.78 -5.89 3.05
CA LEU A 130 -16.62 -5.54 2.23
C LEU A 130 -16.72 -4.10 1.72
N GLU A 131 -15.61 -3.39 1.73
CA GLU A 131 -15.50 -2.03 1.22
C GLU A 131 -14.28 -1.88 0.33
N GLY A 132 -14.49 -1.88 -0.99
CA GLY A 132 -13.43 -1.63 -1.97
C GLY A 132 -12.53 -2.83 -2.30
N ASP A 133 -12.83 -4.02 -1.78
CA ASP A 133 -12.18 -5.28 -2.14
C ASP A 133 -12.77 -5.84 -3.43
N ARG A 134 -11.98 -6.55 -4.24
CA ARG A 134 -12.50 -7.30 -5.38
C ARG A 134 -12.74 -8.75 -4.97
N VAL A 135 -13.86 -9.30 -5.39
CA VAL A 135 -14.26 -10.67 -5.05
C VAL A 135 -14.53 -11.47 -6.30
N ALA A 136 -14.20 -12.76 -6.26
CA ALA A 136 -14.53 -13.73 -7.32
C ALA A 136 -15.13 -14.99 -6.73
N LEU A 137 -15.87 -15.74 -7.54
CA LEU A 137 -16.53 -17.00 -7.14
C LEU A 137 -16.15 -18.10 -8.13
N VAL A 138 -15.64 -19.19 -7.59
CA VAL A 138 -15.23 -20.40 -8.30
C VAL A 138 -15.89 -21.60 -7.64
N PRO A 139 -17.09 -22.04 -8.08
CA PRO A 139 -17.65 -23.32 -7.66
C PRO A 139 -16.79 -24.46 -8.19
N PHE A 140 -16.69 -25.54 -7.41
CA PHE A 140 -15.95 -26.73 -7.79
C PHE A 140 -16.59 -28.03 -7.27
N ALA A 141 -16.31 -29.12 -7.96
CA ALA A 141 -16.62 -30.49 -7.58
C ALA A 141 -15.51 -31.39 -8.15
N GLY A 142 -15.77 -32.30 -9.08
CA GLY A 142 -14.73 -33.03 -9.82
C GLY A 142 -13.91 -32.15 -10.78
N ASP A 143 -14.44 -30.99 -11.19
CA ASP A 143 -13.74 -29.92 -11.92
C ASP A 143 -14.07 -28.57 -11.26
N ALA A 144 -13.47 -27.47 -11.76
CA ALA A 144 -13.68 -26.14 -11.25
C ALA A 144 -13.81 -25.12 -12.38
N ASN A 145 -14.74 -24.17 -12.25
CA ASN A 145 -14.99 -23.14 -13.24
C ASN A 145 -15.15 -21.76 -12.59
N VAL A 146 -14.65 -20.71 -13.25
CA VAL A 146 -14.85 -19.34 -12.79
C VAL A 146 -16.30 -18.92 -13.11
N LEU A 147 -17.14 -18.82 -12.10
CA LEU A 147 -18.53 -18.39 -12.26
C LEU A 147 -18.64 -16.86 -12.25
N CYS A 148 -17.89 -16.19 -11.38
CA CYS A 148 -17.81 -14.74 -11.32
C CYS A 148 -16.33 -14.33 -11.23
N PRO A 149 -15.79 -13.57 -12.20
CA PRO A 149 -14.43 -13.06 -12.13
C PRO A 149 -14.30 -11.96 -11.08
N LEU A 150 -13.08 -11.50 -10.78
CA LEU A 150 -12.82 -10.43 -9.80
C LEU A 150 -13.64 -9.17 -10.12
N THR A 151 -14.53 -8.82 -9.21
CA THR A 151 -15.41 -7.65 -9.31
C THR A 151 -15.57 -6.94 -7.97
N THR A 152 -15.86 -5.64 -8.01
CA THR A 152 -16.33 -4.85 -6.86
C THR A 152 -17.85 -4.76 -6.78
N ASP A 153 -18.56 -5.36 -7.75
CA ASP A 153 -20.03 -5.46 -7.76
C ASP A 153 -20.48 -6.67 -6.93
N TYR A 154 -20.67 -6.44 -5.64
CA TYR A 154 -21.09 -7.48 -4.70
C TYR A 154 -22.51 -7.97 -4.96
N ASN A 155 -23.37 -7.10 -5.52
CA ASN A 155 -24.73 -7.50 -5.89
C ASN A 155 -24.73 -8.51 -7.04
N ALA A 156 -23.91 -8.27 -8.06
CA ALA A 156 -23.73 -9.22 -9.16
C ALA A 156 -23.19 -10.56 -8.65
N LEU A 157 -22.18 -10.56 -7.77
CA LEU A 157 -21.66 -11.80 -7.18
C LEU A 157 -22.72 -12.51 -6.35
N GLY A 158 -23.53 -11.78 -5.58
CA GLY A 158 -24.64 -12.33 -4.79
C GLY A 158 -25.69 -13.02 -5.67
N LEU A 159 -25.99 -12.47 -6.85
CA LEU A 159 -26.89 -13.11 -7.83
C LEU A 159 -26.33 -14.44 -8.34
N PHE A 160 -25.03 -14.48 -8.72
CA PHE A 160 -24.37 -15.72 -9.12
C PHE A 160 -24.37 -16.75 -7.98
N LEU A 161 -24.01 -16.32 -6.77
CA LEU A 161 -23.99 -17.16 -5.59
C LEU A 161 -25.38 -17.75 -5.30
N GLY A 162 -26.43 -16.95 -5.52
CA GLY A 162 -27.83 -17.39 -5.38
C GLY A 162 -28.20 -18.57 -6.27
N GLY A 163 -27.61 -18.67 -7.47
CA GLY A 163 -27.83 -19.73 -8.44
C GLY A 163 -26.90 -20.94 -8.30
N VAL A 164 -25.95 -20.95 -7.33
CA VAL A 164 -25.05 -22.10 -7.15
C VAL A 164 -25.81 -23.27 -6.53
N ASP A 165 -25.78 -24.42 -7.18
CA ASP A 165 -26.28 -25.70 -6.69
C ASP A 165 -25.26 -26.82 -6.97
N THR A 166 -25.59 -28.05 -6.61
CA THR A 166 -24.70 -29.21 -6.80
C THR A 166 -24.57 -29.67 -8.25
N ASP A 167 -25.44 -29.17 -9.14
CA ASP A 167 -25.44 -29.55 -10.57
C ASP A 167 -24.65 -28.56 -11.43
N ILE A 168 -24.14 -27.47 -10.82
CA ILE A 168 -23.41 -26.40 -11.54
C ILE A 168 -22.10 -26.92 -12.16
N ILE A 169 -21.48 -27.92 -11.57
CA ILE A 169 -20.31 -28.64 -12.09
C ILE A 169 -20.75 -30.03 -12.52
N SER A 170 -20.70 -30.28 -13.82
CA SER A 170 -21.19 -31.54 -14.40
C SER A 170 -20.37 -32.78 -14.02
N LEU A 171 -19.09 -32.60 -13.66
CA LEU A 171 -18.21 -33.69 -13.25
C LEU A 171 -18.37 -33.94 -11.75
N PRO A 172 -18.89 -35.10 -11.32
CA PRO A 172 -19.01 -35.43 -9.91
C PRO A 172 -17.64 -35.72 -9.29
N GLY A 173 -17.57 -35.58 -7.97
CA GLY A 173 -16.33 -35.78 -7.19
C GLY A 173 -15.95 -34.53 -6.43
N THR A 174 -14.75 -34.51 -5.86
CA THR A 174 -14.17 -33.35 -5.17
C THR A 174 -12.70 -33.28 -5.51
N ASN A 175 -12.29 -32.28 -6.28
CA ASN A 175 -10.90 -32.07 -6.70
C ASN A 175 -10.43 -30.70 -6.23
N ILE A 176 -9.91 -30.65 -5.00
CA ILE A 176 -9.43 -29.41 -4.36
C ILE A 176 -8.22 -28.86 -5.11
N SER A 177 -7.31 -29.72 -5.58
CA SER A 177 -6.14 -29.31 -6.36
C SER A 177 -6.53 -28.52 -7.61
N ARG A 178 -7.55 -28.99 -8.34
CA ARG A 178 -8.09 -28.30 -9.51
C ARG A 178 -8.72 -26.95 -9.16
N ALA A 179 -9.47 -26.91 -8.06
CA ALA A 179 -10.08 -25.67 -7.56
C ALA A 179 -9.01 -24.61 -7.19
N LEU A 180 -7.96 -25.03 -6.48
CA LEU A 180 -6.83 -24.14 -6.12
C LEU A 180 -6.14 -23.60 -7.36
N LYS A 181 -5.90 -24.43 -8.38
CA LYS A 181 -5.28 -24.02 -9.64
C LYS A 181 -6.13 -23.00 -10.39
N VAL A 182 -7.42 -23.29 -10.61
CA VAL A 182 -8.34 -22.37 -11.29
C VAL A 182 -8.48 -21.06 -10.50
N GLY A 183 -8.60 -21.15 -9.17
CA GLY A 183 -8.62 -19.97 -8.30
C GLY A 183 -7.37 -19.11 -8.39
N ALA A 184 -6.19 -19.71 -8.55
CA ALA A 184 -4.94 -18.98 -8.74
C ALA A 184 -4.90 -18.20 -10.06
N GLU A 185 -5.48 -18.77 -11.12
CA GLU A 185 -5.55 -18.14 -12.45
C GLU A 185 -6.46 -16.91 -12.47
N VAL A 186 -7.40 -16.80 -11.53
CA VAL A 186 -8.30 -15.62 -11.39
C VAL A 186 -7.55 -14.37 -10.96
N PHE A 187 -6.47 -14.50 -10.20
CA PHE A 187 -5.71 -13.36 -9.73
C PHE A 187 -4.89 -12.70 -10.83
N ASP A 188 -5.05 -11.39 -10.99
CA ASP A 188 -4.18 -10.61 -11.85
C ASP A 188 -2.76 -10.53 -11.24
N ARG A 189 -1.74 -10.89 -12.04
CA ARG A 189 -0.33 -10.89 -11.59
C ARG A 189 0.20 -9.50 -11.27
N LYS A 190 -0.46 -8.43 -11.74
CA LYS A 190 0.06 -7.05 -11.71
C LYS A 190 -0.65 -6.10 -10.74
N GLN A 191 -1.85 -6.39 -10.26
CA GLN A 191 -2.69 -5.36 -9.68
C GLN A 191 -2.99 -5.47 -8.17
N ALA A 192 -2.91 -6.64 -7.56
CA ALA A 192 -3.26 -6.78 -6.14
C ALA A 192 -2.04 -7.01 -5.26
N LYS A 193 -1.97 -6.24 -4.19
CA LYS A 193 -0.94 -6.38 -3.16
C LYS A 193 -1.27 -7.52 -2.20
N TYR A 194 -2.55 -7.72 -1.90
CA TYR A 194 -3.03 -8.76 -1.01
C TYR A 194 -3.97 -9.69 -1.77
N LYS A 195 -3.54 -10.94 -1.92
CA LYS A 195 -4.28 -12.01 -2.59
C LYS A 195 -4.70 -13.04 -1.55
N VAL A 196 -5.99 -13.22 -1.44
CA VAL A 196 -6.60 -14.13 -0.47
C VAL A 196 -7.47 -15.13 -1.21
N MET A 197 -7.30 -16.39 -0.92
CA MET A 197 -8.12 -17.49 -1.40
C MET A 197 -8.82 -18.12 -0.22
N VAL A 198 -10.12 -18.29 -0.29
CA VAL A 198 -10.94 -18.88 0.76
C VAL A 198 -11.59 -20.15 0.21
N LEU A 199 -11.10 -21.27 0.66
CA LEU A 199 -11.62 -22.60 0.32
C LEU A 199 -12.71 -22.99 1.30
N ILE A 200 -13.90 -23.29 0.80
CA ILE A 200 -15.08 -23.69 1.59
C ILE A 200 -15.52 -25.06 1.11
N THR A 201 -15.30 -26.08 1.93
CA THR A 201 -15.55 -27.50 1.60
C THR A 201 -15.74 -28.32 2.87
N ASP A 202 -16.22 -29.56 2.74
CA ASP A 202 -16.18 -30.55 3.83
C ASP A 202 -14.85 -31.31 3.89
N GLY A 203 -13.92 -31.01 2.98
CA GLY A 203 -12.57 -31.57 2.99
C GLY A 203 -12.48 -33.05 2.61
N GLU A 204 -13.52 -33.63 2.01
CA GLU A 204 -13.48 -34.96 1.41
C GLU A 204 -12.84 -34.88 0.03
N GLU A 205 -11.51 -34.87 -0.04
CA GLU A 205 -10.78 -34.91 -1.31
C GLU A 205 -10.75 -36.32 -1.87
N LEU A 206 -11.14 -36.44 -3.13
CA LEU A 206 -11.13 -37.70 -3.84
C LEU A 206 -9.98 -37.81 -4.86
N GLU A 207 -9.44 -36.68 -5.30
CA GLU A 207 -8.43 -36.66 -6.38
C GLU A 207 -7.49 -35.45 -6.23
N GLY A 208 -6.17 -35.67 -6.40
CA GLY A 208 -5.17 -34.63 -6.64
C GLY A 208 -4.17 -34.39 -5.50
N ASP A 209 -3.19 -33.53 -5.81
CA ASP A 209 -2.10 -33.11 -4.90
C ASP A 209 -2.37 -31.71 -4.35
N ALA A 210 -3.42 -31.56 -3.56
CA ALA A 210 -3.89 -30.28 -3.05
C ALA A 210 -2.83 -29.60 -2.15
N LEU A 211 -2.03 -30.38 -1.41
CA LEU A 211 -0.98 -29.82 -0.54
C LEU A 211 0.17 -29.20 -1.34
N GLU A 212 0.59 -29.83 -2.45
CA GLU A 212 1.61 -29.27 -3.34
C GLU A 212 1.11 -27.96 -3.95
N MET A 213 -0.14 -27.94 -4.40
CA MET A 213 -0.76 -26.74 -4.95
C MET A 213 -0.87 -25.62 -3.91
N ALA A 214 -1.25 -25.94 -2.66
CA ALA A 214 -1.29 -24.97 -1.57
C ALA A 214 0.09 -24.33 -1.30
N GLY A 215 1.17 -25.12 -1.36
CA GLY A 215 2.53 -24.61 -1.28
C GLY A 215 2.89 -23.65 -2.41
N SER A 216 2.52 -24.00 -3.63
CA SER A 216 2.71 -23.14 -4.82
C SER A 216 1.94 -21.80 -4.71
N LEU A 217 0.73 -21.79 -4.13
CA LEU A 217 -0.02 -20.54 -3.88
C LEU A 217 0.76 -19.59 -2.96
N LYS A 218 1.32 -20.11 -1.89
CA LYS A 218 2.13 -19.32 -0.94
C LYS A 218 3.34 -18.68 -1.60
N GLU A 219 4.03 -19.40 -2.49
CA GLU A 219 5.17 -18.88 -3.26
C GLU A 219 4.74 -17.75 -4.21
N GLN A 220 3.51 -17.81 -4.72
CA GLN A 220 2.89 -16.76 -5.55
C GLN A 220 2.34 -15.58 -4.73
N GLY A 221 2.49 -15.59 -3.42
CA GLY A 221 1.98 -14.54 -2.52
C GLY A 221 0.48 -14.59 -2.29
N ILE A 222 -0.17 -15.75 -2.58
CA ILE A 222 -1.59 -15.99 -2.33
C ILE A 222 -1.72 -16.71 -0.99
N ARG A 223 -2.52 -16.16 -0.08
CA ARG A 223 -2.82 -16.81 1.22
C ARG A 223 -4.07 -17.64 1.11
N LEU A 224 -3.97 -18.91 1.51
CA LEU A 224 -5.08 -19.86 1.48
C LEU A 224 -5.69 -19.99 2.88
N TYR A 225 -6.92 -19.52 3.05
CA TYR A 225 -7.75 -19.81 4.21
C TYR A 225 -8.69 -20.96 3.89
N ALA A 226 -8.94 -21.83 4.86
CA ALA A 226 -9.81 -22.98 4.68
C ALA A 226 -10.94 -22.95 5.72
N ILE A 227 -12.16 -23.14 5.25
CA ILE A 227 -13.37 -23.26 6.06
C ILE A 227 -13.94 -24.65 5.87
N GLY A 228 -13.87 -25.44 6.94
CA GLY A 228 -14.46 -26.77 6.98
C GLY A 228 -15.93 -26.69 7.36
N ILE A 229 -16.82 -27.19 6.52
CA ILE A 229 -18.26 -27.26 6.78
C ILE A 229 -18.69 -28.70 6.99
N GLY A 230 -19.17 -29.03 8.20
CA GLY A 230 -19.63 -30.34 8.55
C GLY A 230 -19.30 -30.76 9.97
N THR A 231 -19.68 -31.99 10.31
CA THR A 231 -19.38 -32.59 11.61
C THR A 231 -18.44 -33.79 11.44
N ALA A 232 -17.66 -34.07 12.48
CA ALA A 232 -16.74 -35.21 12.51
C ALA A 232 -17.49 -36.55 12.59
N GLU A 233 -18.67 -36.54 13.21
CA GLU A 233 -19.55 -37.73 13.32
C GLU A 233 -20.07 -38.16 11.94
N GLY A 234 -20.35 -37.18 11.10
CA GLY A 234 -20.87 -37.38 9.75
C GLY A 234 -22.37 -37.72 9.72
N VAL A 235 -22.98 -37.47 8.57
CA VAL A 235 -24.39 -37.79 8.35
C VAL A 235 -24.60 -38.36 6.94
N PRO A 236 -25.74 -39.09 6.71
CA PRO A 236 -26.12 -39.53 5.38
C PRO A 236 -26.39 -38.33 4.45
N ILE A 237 -26.03 -38.47 3.18
CA ILE A 237 -26.29 -37.45 2.16
C ILE A 237 -27.71 -37.64 1.62
N PRO A 238 -28.64 -36.67 1.83
CA PRO A 238 -29.99 -36.77 1.32
C PRO A 238 -30.02 -36.50 -0.21
N LEU A 239 -30.73 -37.34 -0.95
CA LEU A 239 -31.03 -37.18 -2.36
C LEU A 239 -32.54 -37.05 -2.52
N ARG A 240 -32.99 -36.23 -3.46
CA ARG A 240 -34.41 -36.15 -3.85
C ARG A 240 -34.75 -37.35 -4.72
N ALA A 241 -35.64 -38.21 -4.27
CA ALA A 241 -36.14 -39.28 -5.09
C ALA A 241 -37.10 -38.75 -6.17
N GLU A 242 -37.10 -39.37 -7.32
CA GLU A 242 -38.08 -39.04 -8.40
C GLU A 242 -39.53 -39.21 -7.94
N SER A 243 -39.77 -40.09 -6.97
CA SER A 243 -41.09 -40.35 -6.35
C SER A 243 -41.53 -39.26 -5.36
N GLY A 244 -40.71 -38.21 -5.12
CA GLY A 244 -40.99 -37.13 -4.17
C GLY A 244 -40.61 -37.42 -2.71
N GLY A 245 -39.95 -38.56 -2.43
CA GLY A 245 -39.42 -38.90 -1.11
C GLY A 245 -37.96 -38.45 -0.93
N THR A 246 -37.45 -38.58 0.29
CA THR A 246 -36.02 -38.40 0.56
C THR A 246 -35.32 -39.78 0.58
N GLU A 247 -34.38 -39.98 -0.30
CA GLU A 247 -33.48 -41.15 -0.32
C GLU A 247 -32.11 -40.71 0.14
N HIS A 248 -31.28 -41.68 0.54
CA HIS A 248 -29.87 -41.40 0.90
C HIS A 248 -28.95 -41.94 -0.19
N LYS A 249 -27.87 -41.19 -0.48
CA LYS A 249 -26.82 -41.63 -1.42
C LYS A 249 -26.25 -42.99 -0.96
N ARG A 250 -26.17 -43.91 -1.94
CA ARG A 250 -25.59 -45.26 -1.73
C ARG A 250 -24.33 -45.42 -2.57
N ASP A 251 -23.40 -46.20 -2.08
CA ASP A 251 -22.21 -46.62 -2.79
C ASP A 251 -22.51 -47.78 -3.76
N ALA A 252 -21.48 -48.25 -4.47
CA ALA A 252 -21.58 -49.39 -5.37
C ALA A 252 -21.96 -50.72 -4.64
N GLY A 253 -21.77 -50.80 -3.33
CA GLY A 253 -22.16 -51.88 -2.46
C GLY A 253 -23.58 -51.75 -1.87
N ASN A 254 -24.39 -50.73 -2.33
CA ASN A 254 -25.72 -50.41 -1.81
C ASN A 254 -25.74 -49.99 -0.34
N GLN A 255 -24.58 -49.57 0.25
CA GLN A 255 -24.50 -49.05 1.59
C GLN A 255 -24.72 -47.52 1.57
N VAL A 256 -25.35 -46.99 2.64
CA VAL A 256 -25.57 -45.54 2.76
C VAL A 256 -24.23 -44.82 2.95
N VAL A 257 -23.95 -43.84 2.12
CA VAL A 257 -22.72 -43.04 2.20
C VAL A 257 -22.88 -42.03 3.33
N ILE A 258 -21.93 -42.05 4.28
CA ILE A 258 -21.84 -41.09 5.39
C ILE A 258 -20.74 -40.08 5.05
N SER A 259 -21.12 -38.81 4.89
CA SER A 259 -20.16 -37.73 4.68
C SER A 259 -19.69 -37.14 5.99
N ARG A 260 -18.39 -36.95 6.14
CA ARG A 260 -17.74 -36.42 7.34
C ARG A 260 -16.83 -35.25 7.00
N LEU A 261 -16.58 -34.40 7.97
CA LEU A 261 -15.61 -33.30 7.81
C LEU A 261 -14.16 -33.85 7.84
N GLY A 262 -13.42 -33.62 6.75
CA GLY A 262 -11.99 -33.93 6.62
C GLY A 262 -11.10 -32.90 7.27
N GLU A 263 -11.24 -32.65 8.57
CA GLU A 263 -10.64 -31.51 9.29
C GLU A 263 -9.11 -31.49 9.21
N THR A 264 -8.46 -32.66 9.29
CA THR A 264 -6.99 -32.76 9.24
C THR A 264 -6.41 -32.22 7.93
N LEU A 265 -6.98 -32.62 6.78
CA LEU A 265 -6.56 -32.14 5.46
C LEU A 265 -6.75 -30.64 5.34
N MET A 266 -7.88 -30.10 5.81
CA MET A 266 -8.19 -28.68 5.75
C MET A 266 -7.22 -27.82 6.57
N MET A 267 -6.86 -28.27 7.77
CA MET A 267 -5.83 -27.62 8.60
C MET A 267 -4.47 -27.63 7.93
N GLU A 268 -4.08 -28.73 7.30
CA GLU A 268 -2.80 -28.87 6.62
C GLU A 268 -2.73 -28.00 5.37
N LEU A 269 -3.79 -27.95 4.56
CA LEU A 269 -3.92 -27.06 3.40
C LEU A 269 -3.77 -25.59 3.78
N ALA A 270 -4.52 -25.12 4.79
CA ALA A 270 -4.45 -23.75 5.24
C ALA A 270 -3.04 -23.39 5.73
N ARG A 271 -2.41 -24.22 6.55
CA ARG A 271 -1.05 -24.03 7.06
C ARG A 271 -0.02 -23.96 5.94
N THR A 272 -0.10 -24.88 4.98
CA THR A 272 0.81 -24.96 3.83
C THR A 272 0.64 -23.71 2.94
N GLY A 273 -0.61 -23.26 2.72
CA GLY A 273 -0.94 -22.06 1.97
C GLY A 273 -0.71 -20.74 2.72
N GLY A 274 -0.18 -20.78 3.96
CA GLY A 274 0.20 -19.60 4.75
C GLY A 274 -0.99 -18.81 5.34
N GLY A 275 -2.16 -19.43 5.46
CA GLY A 275 -3.34 -18.92 6.13
C GLY A 275 -3.72 -19.78 7.35
N GLU A 276 -4.99 -19.74 7.71
CA GLU A 276 -5.55 -20.42 8.87
C GLU A 276 -6.79 -21.24 8.50
N TYR A 277 -7.08 -22.28 9.29
CA TYR A 277 -8.26 -23.11 9.18
C TYR A 277 -9.32 -22.65 10.19
N TYR A 278 -10.57 -22.64 9.73
CA TYR A 278 -11.75 -22.33 10.55
C TYR A 278 -12.81 -23.41 10.33
N ARG A 279 -13.50 -23.76 11.40
CA ARG A 279 -14.60 -24.71 11.32
C ARG A 279 -15.92 -23.96 11.35
N ALA A 280 -16.75 -24.14 10.33
CA ALA A 280 -18.11 -23.59 10.31
C ALA A 280 -18.95 -24.24 11.42
N GLY A 281 -19.29 -23.46 12.44
CA GLY A 281 -20.14 -23.87 13.54
C GLY A 281 -21.62 -23.45 13.35
N SER A 282 -22.38 -23.51 14.44
CA SER A 282 -23.76 -23.04 14.46
C SER A 282 -23.92 -21.53 14.50
N GLU A 283 -22.84 -20.79 14.77
CA GLU A 283 -22.82 -19.33 14.89
C GLU A 283 -22.08 -18.68 13.71
N ALA A 284 -22.62 -17.58 13.18
CA ALA A 284 -22.17 -16.87 11.97
C ALA A 284 -20.88 -16.04 12.17
N ILE A 285 -19.81 -16.62 12.74
CA ILE A 285 -18.64 -15.84 13.21
C ILE A 285 -17.35 -16.11 12.42
N GLU A 286 -17.31 -17.15 11.60
CA GLU A 286 -16.01 -17.67 11.12
C GLU A 286 -15.41 -16.90 9.95
N LEU A 287 -16.19 -16.49 8.97
CA LEU A 287 -15.72 -15.61 7.89
C LEU A 287 -15.33 -14.24 8.42
N GLU A 288 -16.00 -13.76 9.47
CA GLU A 288 -15.65 -12.51 10.15
C GLU A 288 -14.26 -12.58 10.80
N ARG A 289 -13.93 -13.71 11.43
CA ARG A 289 -12.59 -13.94 11.99
C ARG A 289 -11.50 -13.93 10.93
N ILE A 290 -11.74 -14.59 9.79
CA ILE A 290 -10.82 -14.54 8.64
C ILE A 290 -10.58 -13.10 8.22
N PHE A 291 -11.66 -12.33 8.08
CA PHE A 291 -11.57 -10.94 7.65
C PHE A 291 -10.82 -10.05 8.65
N GLU A 292 -11.04 -10.25 9.95
CA GLU A 292 -10.31 -9.56 11.01
C GLU A 292 -8.82 -9.93 11.01
N ASP A 293 -8.47 -11.18 10.77
CA ASP A 293 -7.07 -11.60 10.70
C ASP A 293 -6.37 -11.05 9.45
N ILE A 294 -7.05 -11.00 8.32
CA ILE A 294 -6.55 -10.34 7.11
C ILE A 294 -6.33 -8.84 7.36
N LYS A 295 -7.25 -8.15 8.04
CA LYS A 295 -7.09 -6.75 8.44
C LYS A 295 -5.91 -6.53 9.39
N LYS A 296 -5.70 -7.43 10.37
CA LYS A 296 -4.57 -7.34 11.30
C LYS A 296 -3.23 -7.49 10.59
N LEU A 297 -3.14 -8.39 9.61
CA LEU A 297 -1.93 -8.60 8.80
C LEU A 297 -1.61 -7.36 7.97
N GLU A 298 -2.60 -6.77 7.31
CA GLU A 298 -2.46 -5.52 6.58
C GLU A 298 -1.94 -4.40 7.49
N LYS A 299 -2.51 -4.26 8.68
CA LYS A 299 -2.10 -3.24 9.66
C LYS A 299 -0.65 -3.44 10.10
N ARG A 300 -0.21 -4.67 10.40
CA ARG A 300 1.18 -4.98 10.77
C ARG A 300 2.17 -4.67 9.65
N GLU A 301 1.82 -4.98 8.41
CA GLU A 301 2.69 -4.65 7.26
C GLU A 301 2.76 -3.13 6.99
N LEU A 302 1.68 -2.40 7.21
CA LEU A 302 1.65 -0.94 7.13
C LEU A 302 2.47 -0.29 8.24
N GLU A 303 2.40 -0.80 9.47
CA GLU A 303 3.20 -0.36 10.60
C GLU A 303 4.71 -0.70 10.41
N ALA A 304 5.03 -1.86 9.80
CA ALA A 304 6.41 -2.24 9.48
C ALA A 304 7.02 -1.40 8.35
N ARG A 305 6.20 -0.84 7.48
CA ARG A 305 6.60 0.13 6.47
C ARG A 305 6.37 1.54 7.00
N ASP A 306 7.11 1.95 8.00
CA ASP A 306 7.12 3.31 8.52
C ASP A 306 7.56 4.29 7.41
N PHE A 307 6.67 4.60 6.48
CA PHE A 307 6.83 5.71 5.55
C PHE A 307 6.57 7.00 6.31
N THR A 308 7.57 7.42 7.10
CA THR A 308 7.59 8.77 7.62
C THR A 308 7.86 9.71 6.44
N LEU A 309 6.80 10.10 5.73
CA LEU A 309 6.89 11.23 4.83
C LEU A 309 6.96 12.50 5.68
N TYR A 310 8.07 13.20 5.54
CA TYR A 310 8.27 14.49 6.19
C TYR A 310 7.86 15.61 5.23
N HIS A 311 7.27 16.68 5.77
CA HIS A 311 6.96 17.87 4.99
C HIS A 311 8.24 18.59 4.56
N ASP A 312 8.40 18.84 3.27
CA ASP A 312 9.45 19.69 2.72
C ASP A 312 9.20 21.14 3.17
N ARG A 313 10.16 21.75 3.88
CA ARG A 313 10.10 23.12 4.40
C ARG A 313 11.18 24.03 3.80
N TYR A 314 11.62 23.73 2.59
CA TYR A 314 12.65 24.53 1.91
C TYR A 314 12.21 25.97 1.62
N GLN A 315 10.89 26.24 1.63
CA GLN A 315 10.33 27.56 1.39
C GLN A 315 10.83 28.61 2.40
N TRP A 316 10.99 28.23 3.67
CA TRP A 316 11.43 29.15 4.72
C TRP A 316 12.88 29.63 4.52
N PRO A 317 13.88 28.78 4.40
CA PRO A 317 15.23 29.22 4.13
C PRO A 317 15.35 29.92 2.75
N LEU A 318 14.57 29.51 1.75
CA LEU A 318 14.52 30.18 0.46
C LEU A 318 13.98 31.63 0.59
N ALA A 319 12.89 31.84 1.33
CA ALA A 319 12.32 33.16 1.55
C ALA A 319 13.32 34.08 2.26
N VAL A 320 14.01 33.58 3.30
CA VAL A 320 15.06 34.35 4.00
C VAL A 320 16.19 34.72 3.03
N ALA A 321 16.66 33.79 2.20
CA ALA A 321 17.70 34.05 1.21
C ALA A 321 17.29 35.14 0.22
N LEU A 322 16.07 35.07 -0.31
CA LEU A 322 15.51 36.08 -1.23
C LEU A 322 15.42 37.45 -0.58
N VAL A 323 14.92 37.54 0.66
CA VAL A 323 14.84 38.80 1.40
C VAL A 323 16.24 39.43 1.59
N LEU A 324 17.24 38.61 2.01
CA LEU A 324 18.62 39.09 2.20
C LEU A 324 19.23 39.62 0.91
N LEU A 325 19.02 38.95 -0.22
CA LEU A 325 19.51 39.37 -1.51
C LEU A 325 18.77 40.62 -2.03
N LEU A 326 17.47 40.74 -1.73
CA LEU A 326 16.67 41.90 -2.10
C LEU A 326 17.12 43.12 -1.31
N VAL A 327 17.33 42.99 -0.03
CA VAL A 327 17.88 44.06 0.84
C VAL A 327 19.27 44.49 0.34
N GLU A 328 20.12 43.54 -0.04
CA GLU A 328 21.43 43.84 -0.64
C GLU A 328 21.31 44.67 -1.93
N SER A 329 20.38 44.30 -2.81
CA SER A 329 20.09 45.01 -4.06
C SER A 329 19.61 46.45 -3.82
N LEU A 330 18.70 46.62 -2.86
CA LEU A 330 18.19 47.95 -2.50
C LEU A 330 19.29 48.86 -1.91
N LEU A 331 20.19 48.30 -1.11
CA LEU A 331 21.35 48.99 -0.60
C LEU A 331 22.33 49.43 -1.70
N TRP A 332 22.32 48.74 -2.85
CA TRP A 332 23.09 49.12 -4.03
C TRP A 332 22.61 50.41 -4.65
N ASP A 333 21.32 50.61 -4.79
CA ASP A 333 20.75 51.78 -5.43
C ASP A 333 20.83 53.02 -4.52
N ALA A 334 20.75 52.82 -3.20
CA ALA A 334 20.92 53.91 -2.22
C ALA A 334 22.34 54.52 -2.20
N VAL A 335 23.34 53.83 -2.76
CA VAL A 335 24.76 54.28 -2.77
C VAL A 335 25.17 54.89 -4.12
N LYS A 336 24.34 54.83 -5.15
CA LYS A 336 24.64 55.52 -6.41
C LYS A 336 24.61 57.06 -6.14
N PRO A 337 25.71 57.80 -6.39
CA PRO A 337 25.64 59.26 -6.34
C PRO A 337 24.64 59.75 -7.38
N GLU A 338 23.68 60.55 -6.93
CA GLU A 338 22.78 61.30 -7.82
C GLU A 338 23.65 62.08 -8.84
N GLN A 339 23.57 61.71 -10.09
CA GLN A 339 24.13 62.53 -11.18
C GLN A 339 23.25 63.81 -11.18
N ARG A 340 23.72 64.86 -10.49
CA ARG A 340 23.18 66.18 -10.68
C ARG A 340 23.32 66.51 -12.16
N THR A 341 22.24 66.46 -12.89
CA THR A 341 22.08 67.15 -14.16
C THR A 341 22.23 68.61 -13.91
N GLY A 342 23.41 69.12 -14.15
CA GLY A 342 23.63 70.54 -14.21
C GLY A 342 22.79 71.08 -15.36
N SER A 343 21.69 71.74 -15.06
CA SER A 343 21.06 72.65 -15.95
C SER A 343 21.93 73.92 -16.02
N GLU A 344 22.77 74.00 -17.00
CA GLU A 344 23.30 75.26 -17.47
C GLU A 344 22.14 76.04 -18.07
N THR A 345 21.74 77.08 -17.38
CA THR A 345 21.04 78.22 -17.95
C THR A 345 22.00 79.38 -17.97
N ALA A 346 22.44 79.75 -19.17
CA ALA A 346 22.88 81.13 -19.51
C ALA A 346 22.22 81.52 -20.80
#